data_bdfb704a446d75984c9ec79e375d4b5f
#
_entry.id   bdfb704a446d75984c9ec79e375d4b5f
#
_cell.length_a   1.000
_cell.length_b   1.000
_cell.length_c   1.000
_cell.angle_alpha   90.00
_cell.angle_beta   90.00
_cell.angle_gamma   90.00
#
_symmetry.space_group_name_H-M   'P 1'
#
loop_
_entity.id
_entity.type
_entity.pdbx_description
1 polymer ?
#
loop_
_entity_poly.entity_id
_entity_poly.type
_entity_poly.pdbx_seq_one_letter_code
_entity_poly.pdbx_strand_id
1 'polypeptide(L)'
;MKKILALVLALVMCFGLVACGGGSDDAATNDETGEKTFNLTLAHNLAEDHAVHVAMTAWAEAVAAESNGTITISIAANGVLGSEADCVSQIQAGQLEMTKVSAGTLANFAAEWNCLSVPYVFNDKDHLYNVMNGDIAQDLYNLTEAAGFRGLAWLESGTRCFYTANTPVRTPADLAGLKIRTMDSQMAIDMMNAFGGSATVMGYGDIYTGMQQGVVDGAENNITALRDHADVTGYYCYDEHTMIPDVIVISSKVWNEMSDEQKAVMNDTAADMVANYKELWAQFEEDVKAQVEGKVEYVTDVDKAAFQVACAGIYENLKANDAATYAFVERIQAAG
;
A
#
# COMPACT_ATOMS: atom_id res chain seq x y z
N MET A 1 15.77 -17.27 -65.58
CA MET A 1 15.97 -16.83 -64.16
C MET A 1 14.70 -16.24 -63.49
N LYS A 2 13.53 -16.23 -64.15
CA LYS A 2 12.27 -15.69 -63.56
C LYS A 2 11.25 -16.75 -63.08
N LYS A 3 11.59 -18.05 -63.22
CA LYS A 3 10.71 -19.17 -62.81
C LYS A 3 11.14 -19.93 -61.56
N ILE A 4 12.34 -19.63 -61.03
CA ILE A 4 12.87 -20.23 -59.80
C ILE A 4 12.52 -19.40 -58.54
N LEU A 5 12.21 -18.10 -58.73
CA LEU A 5 11.88 -17.20 -57.64
C LEU A 5 10.44 -17.34 -57.13
N ALA A 6 9.57 -17.98 -57.92
CA ALA A 6 8.16 -18.19 -57.56
C ALA A 6 7.91 -19.45 -56.68
N LEU A 7 8.89 -20.39 -56.64
CA LEU A 7 8.74 -21.63 -55.84
C LEU A 7 9.29 -21.48 -54.41
N VAL A 8 10.16 -20.51 -54.15
CA VAL A 8 10.68 -20.26 -52.79
C VAL A 8 9.75 -19.40 -51.98
N LEU A 9 8.88 -18.58 -52.61
CA LEU A 9 7.87 -17.78 -51.89
C LEU A 9 6.61 -18.56 -51.48
N ALA A 10 6.36 -19.73 -52.05
CA ALA A 10 5.22 -20.57 -51.72
C ALA A 10 5.46 -21.50 -50.50
N LEU A 11 6.71 -21.72 -50.08
CA LEU A 11 7.04 -22.61 -48.95
C LEU A 11 7.16 -21.86 -47.59
N VAL A 12 7.12 -20.53 -47.58
CA VAL A 12 7.18 -19.70 -46.33
C VAL A 12 5.79 -19.33 -45.82
N MET A 13 4.72 -19.60 -46.57
CA MET A 13 3.36 -19.24 -46.17
C MET A 13 2.55 -20.37 -45.49
N CYS A 14 3.18 -21.50 -45.17
CA CYS A 14 2.47 -22.62 -44.48
C CYS A 14 2.81 -22.78 -43.00
N PHE A 15 3.55 -21.87 -42.37
CA PHE A 15 3.87 -21.94 -40.93
C PHE A 15 3.35 -20.73 -40.13
N GLY A 16 2.34 -20.03 -40.60
CA GLY A 16 1.84 -18.80 -39.98
C GLY A 16 0.35 -18.79 -39.68
N LEU A 17 -0.23 -19.90 -39.25
CA LEU A 17 -1.65 -19.94 -38.84
C LEU A 17 -1.86 -20.89 -37.65
N VAL A 18 -1.15 -20.64 -36.56
CA VAL A 18 -1.58 -21.06 -35.21
C VAL A 18 -1.15 -19.95 -34.28
N ALA A 19 -2.03 -19.03 -33.93
CA ALA A 19 -2.18 -18.30 -32.68
C ALA A 19 -3.05 -17.05 -32.93
N CYS A 20 -4.34 -17.22 -32.91
CA CYS A 20 -5.29 -16.22 -32.44
C CYS A 20 -6.40 -16.98 -31.73
N GLY A 21 -6.09 -17.47 -30.55
CA GLY A 21 -7.04 -17.84 -29.53
C GLY A 21 -6.71 -16.97 -28.34
N GLY A 22 -7.49 -15.92 -28.08
CA GLY A 22 -7.42 -15.16 -26.86
C GLY A 22 -7.79 -16.07 -25.69
N GLY A 23 -6.77 -16.54 -24.97
CA GLY A 23 -6.87 -17.14 -23.66
C GLY A 23 -6.12 -16.19 -22.73
N SER A 24 -6.73 -15.76 -21.67
CA SER A 24 -6.04 -15.22 -20.51
C SER A 24 -4.91 -16.18 -20.15
N ASP A 25 -3.67 -15.72 -20.20
CA ASP A 25 -2.54 -16.50 -19.69
C ASP A 25 -2.83 -16.76 -18.21
N ASP A 26 -3.13 -18.01 -17.89
CA ASP A 26 -3.22 -18.47 -16.51
C ASP A 26 -1.83 -18.25 -15.88
N ALA A 27 -1.77 -17.53 -14.74
CA ALA A 27 -0.55 -17.26 -13.98
C ALA A 27 0.16 -18.54 -13.50
N ALA A 28 -0.37 -19.71 -13.80
CA ALA A 28 0.12 -21.00 -13.36
C ALA A 28 0.35 -21.99 -14.53
N THR A 29 1.54 -22.58 -14.53
CA THR A 29 1.93 -23.69 -15.43
C THR A 29 2.42 -24.88 -14.59
N ASN A 30 2.65 -26.05 -15.17
CA ASN A 30 3.27 -27.18 -14.47
C ASN A 30 4.75 -27.27 -14.82
N ASP A 31 5.59 -27.59 -13.85
CA ASP A 31 7.00 -27.90 -14.06
C ASP A 31 7.23 -29.33 -14.58
N GLU A 32 8.51 -29.74 -14.78
CA GLU A 32 8.88 -31.07 -15.24
C GLU A 32 8.49 -32.18 -14.23
N THR A 33 8.23 -31.85 -12.95
CA THR A 33 7.80 -32.78 -11.91
C THR A 33 6.27 -32.93 -11.86
N GLY A 34 5.54 -32.08 -12.60
CA GLY A 34 4.08 -32.02 -12.59
C GLY A 34 3.53 -31.13 -11.47
N GLU A 35 4.40 -30.44 -10.73
CA GLU A 35 4.00 -29.44 -9.74
C GLU A 35 3.56 -28.13 -10.46
N LYS A 36 2.50 -27.52 -9.93
CA LYS A 36 2.00 -26.26 -10.48
C LYS A 36 2.96 -25.13 -10.17
N THR A 37 3.35 -24.36 -11.18
CA THR A 37 4.22 -23.21 -11.03
C THR A 37 3.43 -21.91 -11.13
N PHE A 38 3.88 -20.85 -10.43
CA PHE A 38 3.25 -19.55 -10.38
C PHE A 38 4.25 -18.46 -10.75
N ASN A 39 3.90 -17.68 -11.78
CA ASN A 39 4.63 -16.47 -12.14
C ASN A 39 3.73 -15.28 -11.77
N LEU A 40 4.02 -14.64 -10.64
CA LEU A 40 3.19 -13.62 -10.04
C LEU A 40 3.71 -12.23 -10.37
N THR A 41 2.81 -11.28 -10.58
CA THR A 41 3.13 -9.85 -10.66
C THR A 41 2.68 -9.17 -9.38
N LEU A 42 3.60 -8.42 -8.73
CA LEU A 42 3.33 -7.59 -7.57
C LEU A 42 3.44 -6.12 -7.94
N ALA A 43 2.33 -5.38 -7.90
CA ALA A 43 2.30 -3.96 -8.20
C ALA A 43 2.48 -3.09 -6.96
N HIS A 44 3.11 -1.92 -7.13
CA HIS A 44 3.10 -0.85 -6.13
C HIS A 44 3.39 0.52 -6.76
N ASN A 45 3.09 1.60 -6.02
CA ASN A 45 3.17 2.98 -6.49
C ASN A 45 4.44 3.74 -6.04
N LEU A 46 5.38 3.08 -5.38
CA LEU A 46 6.61 3.67 -4.86
C LEU A 46 7.78 3.49 -5.84
N ALA A 47 8.83 4.28 -5.67
CA ALA A 47 10.04 4.17 -6.49
C ALA A 47 10.88 2.93 -6.11
N GLU A 48 11.75 2.49 -7.02
CA GLU A 48 12.55 1.27 -6.86
C GLU A 48 13.62 1.36 -5.75
N ASP A 49 14.02 2.57 -5.36
CA ASP A 49 14.96 2.82 -4.26
C ASP A 49 14.26 3.04 -2.91
N HIS A 50 12.93 2.93 -2.85
CA HIS A 50 12.17 3.02 -1.62
C HIS A 50 12.32 1.73 -0.78
N ALA A 51 12.41 1.86 0.56
CA ALA A 51 12.60 0.71 1.47
C ALA A 51 11.58 -0.41 1.27
N VAL A 52 10.32 -0.08 0.96
CA VAL A 52 9.26 -1.05 0.64
C VAL A 52 9.63 -1.88 -0.60
N HIS A 53 10.10 -1.24 -1.69
CA HIS A 53 10.51 -1.94 -2.90
C HIS A 53 11.71 -2.85 -2.64
N VAL A 54 12.71 -2.35 -1.91
CA VAL A 54 13.91 -3.11 -1.55
C VAL A 54 13.53 -4.37 -0.75
N ALA A 55 12.66 -4.23 0.25
CA ALA A 55 12.18 -5.36 1.04
C ALA A 55 11.40 -6.39 0.20
N MET A 56 10.48 -5.93 -0.66
CA MET A 56 9.70 -6.82 -1.53
C MET A 56 10.56 -7.51 -2.58
N THR A 57 11.62 -6.87 -3.08
CA THR A 57 12.58 -7.48 -4.00
C THR A 57 13.35 -8.62 -3.32
N ALA A 58 13.88 -8.38 -2.12
CA ALA A 58 14.55 -9.40 -1.35
C ALA A 58 13.60 -10.57 -0.99
N TRP A 59 12.35 -10.26 -0.68
CA TRP A 59 11.33 -11.28 -0.45
C TRP A 59 11.02 -12.10 -1.71
N ALA A 60 10.88 -11.48 -2.87
CA ALA A 60 10.65 -12.17 -4.15
C ALA A 60 11.79 -13.15 -4.48
N GLU A 61 13.05 -12.76 -4.20
CA GLU A 61 14.22 -13.63 -4.35
C GLU A 61 14.19 -14.81 -3.37
N ALA A 62 13.81 -14.58 -2.10
CA ALA A 62 13.67 -15.64 -1.10
C ALA A 62 12.57 -16.63 -1.47
N VAL A 63 11.40 -16.15 -1.91
CA VAL A 63 10.29 -16.99 -2.41
C VAL A 63 10.77 -17.89 -3.56
N ALA A 64 11.46 -17.33 -4.56
CA ALA A 64 11.96 -18.11 -5.69
C ALA A 64 12.97 -19.17 -5.26
N ALA A 65 13.88 -18.83 -4.32
CA ALA A 65 14.87 -19.76 -3.81
C ALA A 65 14.24 -20.91 -3.00
N GLU A 66 13.36 -20.60 -2.04
CA GLU A 66 12.78 -21.58 -1.13
C GLU A 66 11.69 -22.44 -1.80
N SER A 67 11.00 -21.89 -2.81
CA SER A 67 10.06 -22.68 -3.64
C SER A 67 10.75 -23.52 -4.72
N ASN A 68 12.09 -23.55 -4.79
CA ASN A 68 12.86 -24.15 -5.88
C ASN A 68 12.40 -23.67 -7.28
N GLY A 69 11.98 -22.40 -7.38
CA GLY A 69 11.53 -21.77 -8.61
C GLY A 69 10.10 -22.09 -9.01
N THR A 70 9.33 -22.84 -8.20
CA THR A 70 7.89 -23.07 -8.48
C THR A 70 7.03 -21.83 -8.26
N ILE A 71 7.54 -20.83 -7.53
CA ILE A 71 6.94 -19.50 -7.40
C ILE A 71 7.98 -18.44 -7.75
N THR A 72 7.63 -17.54 -8.67
CA THR A 72 8.41 -16.34 -8.98
C THR A 72 7.53 -15.09 -8.86
N ILE A 73 8.11 -14.00 -8.38
CA ILE A 73 7.41 -12.72 -8.22
C ILE A 73 8.17 -11.64 -8.98
N SER A 74 7.50 -11.04 -9.96
CA SER A 74 8.00 -9.87 -10.70
C SER A 74 7.36 -8.60 -10.12
N ILE A 75 8.16 -7.56 -9.84
CA ILE A 75 7.66 -6.35 -9.20
C ILE A 75 7.45 -5.25 -10.23
N ALA A 76 6.22 -4.70 -10.29
CA ALA A 76 5.84 -3.55 -11.10
C ALA A 76 5.77 -2.30 -10.21
N ALA A 77 6.87 -1.55 -10.16
CA ALA A 77 7.04 -0.34 -9.34
C ALA A 77 6.45 0.92 -10.00
N ASN A 78 6.56 2.06 -9.30
CA ASN A 78 6.26 3.41 -9.82
C ASN A 78 4.82 3.64 -10.29
N GLY A 79 3.86 2.83 -9.84
CA GLY A 79 2.45 2.97 -10.23
C GLY A 79 2.17 2.71 -11.71
N VAL A 80 3.04 1.96 -12.40
CA VAL A 80 2.89 1.68 -13.85
C VAL A 80 1.63 0.87 -14.18
N LEU A 81 1.05 0.18 -13.18
CA LEU A 81 -0.20 -0.57 -13.33
C LEU A 81 -1.43 0.19 -12.76
N GLY A 82 -1.27 1.45 -12.39
CA GLY A 82 -2.34 2.30 -11.86
C GLY A 82 -2.17 2.65 -10.38
N SER A 83 -3.23 3.26 -9.82
CA SER A 83 -3.31 3.57 -8.38
C SER A 83 -3.46 2.29 -7.55
N GLU A 84 -3.33 2.40 -6.23
CA GLU A 84 -3.53 1.26 -5.32
C GLU A 84 -4.95 0.67 -5.46
N ALA A 85 -5.97 1.51 -5.55
CA ALA A 85 -7.35 1.06 -5.75
C ALA A 85 -7.55 0.37 -7.12
N ASP A 86 -6.90 0.89 -8.19
CA ASP A 86 -6.92 0.25 -9.50
C ASP A 86 -6.30 -1.15 -9.45
N CYS A 87 -5.16 -1.30 -8.76
CA CYS A 87 -4.48 -2.59 -8.62
C CYS A 87 -5.32 -3.62 -7.85
N VAL A 88 -5.99 -3.23 -6.75
CA VAL A 88 -6.91 -4.12 -6.04
C VAL A 88 -8.10 -4.51 -6.94
N SER A 89 -8.64 -3.57 -7.69
CA SER A 89 -9.73 -3.85 -8.66
C SER A 89 -9.27 -4.81 -9.76
N GLN A 90 -8.03 -4.70 -10.23
CA GLN A 90 -7.43 -5.64 -11.20
C GLN A 90 -7.27 -7.06 -10.60
N ILE A 91 -6.91 -7.17 -9.30
CA ILE A 91 -6.88 -8.47 -8.61
C ILE A 91 -8.27 -9.09 -8.57
N GLN A 92 -9.31 -8.32 -8.22
CA GLN A 92 -10.69 -8.81 -8.22
C GLN A 92 -11.15 -9.25 -9.61
N ALA A 93 -10.68 -8.57 -10.68
CA ALA A 93 -10.95 -8.93 -12.07
C ALA A 93 -10.10 -10.10 -12.60
N GLY A 94 -9.14 -10.61 -11.80
CA GLY A 94 -8.22 -11.68 -12.20
C GLY A 94 -7.17 -11.24 -13.23
N GLN A 95 -6.81 -9.96 -13.28
CA GLN A 95 -5.84 -9.36 -14.20
C GLN A 95 -4.50 -9.07 -13.54
N LEU A 96 -4.41 -9.15 -12.22
CA LEU A 96 -3.22 -8.96 -11.42
C LEU A 96 -3.23 -9.97 -10.28
N GLU A 97 -2.07 -10.49 -9.89
CA GLU A 97 -1.96 -11.49 -8.83
C GLU A 97 -1.78 -10.88 -7.44
N MET A 98 -0.99 -9.79 -7.33
CA MET A 98 -0.58 -9.21 -6.05
C MET A 98 -0.43 -7.70 -6.14
N THR A 99 -0.69 -7.00 -5.03
CA THR A 99 -0.32 -5.59 -4.90
C THR A 99 0.07 -5.25 -3.46
N LYS A 100 0.95 -4.26 -3.29
CA LYS A 100 1.14 -3.54 -2.04
C LYS A 100 0.13 -2.39 -2.02
N VAL A 101 -0.62 -2.27 -0.96
CA VAL A 101 -1.67 -1.26 -0.82
C VAL A 101 -1.77 -0.77 0.62
N SER A 102 -2.04 0.53 0.83
CA SER A 102 -2.30 1.08 2.16
C SER A 102 -3.58 0.48 2.76
N ALA A 103 -3.57 0.14 4.05
CA ALA A 103 -4.75 -0.34 4.77
C ALA A 103 -5.93 0.65 4.65
N GLY A 104 -5.65 1.96 4.57
CA GLY A 104 -6.68 2.98 4.36
C GLY A 104 -7.40 2.85 3.01
N THR A 105 -6.70 2.46 1.94
CA THR A 105 -7.30 2.20 0.63
C THR A 105 -8.06 0.86 0.61
N LEU A 106 -7.59 -0.16 1.36
CA LEU A 106 -8.30 -1.45 1.48
C LEU A 106 -9.70 -1.31 2.07
N ALA A 107 -9.94 -0.29 2.89
CA ALA A 107 -11.26 -0.02 3.46
C ALA A 107 -12.35 0.24 2.42
N ASN A 108 -12.00 0.62 1.19
CA ASN A 108 -12.95 0.74 0.07
C ASN A 108 -13.46 -0.62 -0.42
N PHE A 109 -12.79 -1.71 -0.06
CA PHE A 109 -13.13 -3.08 -0.46
C PHE A 109 -13.67 -3.93 0.70
N ALA A 110 -13.30 -3.58 1.94
CA ALA A 110 -13.86 -4.16 3.17
C ALA A 110 -13.75 -3.10 4.29
N ALA A 111 -14.89 -2.63 4.77
CA ALA A 111 -14.99 -1.46 5.64
C ALA A 111 -14.20 -1.62 6.96
N GLU A 112 -14.07 -2.85 7.45
CA GLU A 112 -13.37 -3.16 8.70
C GLU A 112 -11.89 -2.73 8.69
N TRP A 113 -11.25 -2.65 7.51
CA TRP A 113 -9.88 -2.12 7.39
C TRP A 113 -9.74 -0.66 7.83
N ASN A 114 -10.85 0.10 7.91
CA ASN A 114 -10.85 1.43 8.49
C ASN A 114 -10.34 1.45 9.94
N CYS A 115 -10.46 0.35 10.69
CA CYS A 115 -10.00 0.27 12.07
C CYS A 115 -8.51 0.65 12.23
N LEU A 116 -7.67 0.38 11.23
CA LEU A 116 -6.25 0.72 11.22
C LEU A 116 -5.98 2.19 10.81
N SER A 117 -7.00 2.90 10.32
CA SER A 117 -6.89 4.28 9.84
C SER A 117 -7.56 5.30 10.76
N VAL A 118 -8.19 4.83 11.85
CA VAL A 118 -8.82 5.73 12.83
C VAL A 118 -7.73 6.58 13.48
N PRO A 119 -7.87 7.92 13.49
CA PRO A 119 -6.86 8.79 14.08
C PRO A 119 -6.59 8.45 15.53
N TYR A 120 -5.30 8.37 15.89
CA TYR A 120 -4.81 8.07 17.24
C TYR A 120 -5.27 6.72 17.82
N VAL A 121 -5.60 5.74 16.97
CA VAL A 121 -5.99 4.39 17.44
C VAL A 121 -4.80 3.62 18.01
N PHE A 122 -3.60 3.89 17.53
CA PHE A 122 -2.35 3.32 18.06
C PHE A 122 -1.69 4.29 19.03
N ASN A 123 -1.17 3.77 20.15
CA ASN A 123 -0.43 4.55 21.14
C ASN A 123 0.98 4.91 20.64
N ASP A 124 1.65 3.94 20.00
CA ASP A 124 3.01 4.03 19.47
C ASP A 124 3.28 2.93 18.45
N LYS A 125 4.52 2.88 17.94
CA LYS A 125 4.96 1.87 16.97
C LYS A 125 4.92 0.44 17.54
N ASP A 126 5.28 0.24 18.80
CA ASP A 126 5.27 -1.10 19.41
C ASP A 126 3.84 -1.63 19.54
N HIS A 127 2.87 -0.77 19.84
CA HIS A 127 1.45 -1.12 19.79
C HIS A 127 1.01 -1.54 18.38
N LEU A 128 1.38 -0.78 17.33
CA LEU A 128 1.12 -1.17 15.94
C LEU A 128 1.71 -2.55 15.61
N TYR A 129 2.97 -2.80 16.02
CA TYR A 129 3.62 -4.10 15.79
C TYR A 129 2.92 -5.24 16.51
N ASN A 130 2.45 -5.04 17.75
CA ASN A 130 1.69 -6.04 18.51
C ASN A 130 0.38 -6.40 17.79
N VAL A 131 -0.34 -5.41 17.29
CA VAL A 131 -1.59 -5.61 16.55
C VAL A 131 -1.35 -6.32 15.22
N MET A 132 -0.38 -5.85 14.44
CA MET A 132 -0.16 -6.35 13.09
C MET A 132 0.55 -7.70 13.04
N ASN A 133 1.22 -8.11 14.10
CA ASN A 133 1.79 -9.47 14.24
C ASN A 133 0.86 -10.44 15.01
N GLY A 134 -0.34 -9.99 15.39
CA GLY A 134 -1.30 -10.75 16.18
C GLY A 134 -2.55 -11.20 15.41
N ASP A 135 -3.50 -11.72 16.17
CA ASP A 135 -4.76 -12.27 15.66
C ASP A 135 -5.63 -11.24 14.93
N ILE A 136 -5.52 -9.95 15.31
CA ILE A 136 -6.30 -8.87 14.68
C ILE A 136 -5.94 -8.76 13.19
N ALA A 137 -4.65 -8.78 12.85
CA ALA A 137 -4.21 -8.73 11.46
C ALA A 137 -4.63 -9.98 10.69
N GLN A 138 -4.55 -11.17 11.30
CA GLN A 138 -4.99 -12.42 10.65
C GLN A 138 -6.48 -12.41 10.35
N ASP A 139 -7.30 -11.89 11.26
CA ASP A 139 -8.74 -11.74 11.02
C ASP A 139 -9.00 -10.78 9.86
N LEU A 140 -8.32 -9.62 9.81
CA LEU A 140 -8.41 -8.66 8.71
C LEU A 140 -7.97 -9.27 7.37
N TYR A 141 -6.87 -10.05 7.35
CA TYR A 141 -6.37 -10.70 6.14
C TYR A 141 -7.40 -11.67 5.54
N ASN A 142 -8.14 -12.37 6.38
CA ASN A 142 -9.13 -13.37 5.96
C ASN A 142 -10.46 -12.74 5.53
N LEU A 143 -10.82 -11.54 6.04
CA LEU A 143 -12.08 -10.85 5.72
C LEU A 143 -12.27 -10.60 4.22
N THR A 144 -11.19 -10.35 3.50
CA THR A 144 -11.23 -9.97 2.09
C THR A 144 -11.24 -11.15 1.12
N GLU A 145 -11.19 -12.39 1.59
CA GLU A 145 -11.23 -13.58 0.71
C GLU A 145 -12.51 -13.62 -0.14
N ALA A 146 -13.64 -13.25 0.44
CA ALA A 146 -14.91 -13.18 -0.30
C ALA A 146 -14.93 -12.03 -1.34
N ALA A 147 -14.08 -11.02 -1.16
CA ALA A 147 -13.88 -9.93 -2.12
C ALA A 147 -12.87 -10.27 -3.23
N GLY A 148 -12.34 -11.50 -3.26
CA GLY A 148 -11.45 -12.00 -4.31
C GLY A 148 -9.96 -11.83 -4.03
N PHE A 149 -9.56 -11.35 -2.85
CA PHE A 149 -8.17 -11.23 -2.41
C PHE A 149 -8.04 -11.49 -0.91
N ARG A 150 -6.82 -11.72 -0.44
CA ARG A 150 -6.51 -11.83 0.98
C ARG A 150 -5.23 -11.10 1.34
N GLY A 151 -5.09 -10.67 2.58
CA GLY A 151 -3.83 -10.19 3.12
C GLY A 151 -2.81 -11.32 3.27
N LEU A 152 -1.54 -11.01 3.03
CA LEU A 152 -0.42 -11.93 3.17
C LEU A 152 0.62 -11.44 4.18
N ALA A 153 1.00 -10.18 4.08
CA ALA A 153 2.00 -9.55 4.94
C ALA A 153 1.68 -8.07 5.13
N TRP A 154 2.32 -7.45 6.11
CA TRP A 154 2.25 -6.02 6.33
C TRP A 154 3.64 -5.39 6.37
N LEU A 155 3.71 -4.11 6.11
CA LEU A 155 4.92 -3.31 6.20
C LEU A 155 4.62 -2.03 6.98
N GLU A 156 5.51 -1.65 7.88
CA GLU A 156 5.43 -0.36 8.55
C GLU A 156 5.50 0.75 7.50
N SER A 157 4.66 1.76 7.66
CA SER A 157 4.64 2.94 6.79
C SER A 157 4.77 4.23 7.61
N GLY A 158 5.40 4.14 8.79
CA GLY A 158 5.69 5.26 9.68
C GLY A 158 4.46 5.96 10.24
N THR A 159 4.72 7.06 10.93
CA THR A 159 3.67 7.93 11.51
C THR A 159 3.35 9.04 10.54
N ARG A 160 2.05 9.23 10.26
CA ARG A 160 1.57 10.24 9.32
C ARG A 160 1.35 11.57 10.03
N CYS A 161 1.81 12.62 9.34
CA CYS A 161 1.77 14.01 9.78
C CYS A 161 1.37 14.92 8.62
N PHE A 162 0.86 16.11 8.93
CA PHE A 162 0.64 17.12 7.90
C PHE A 162 1.96 17.70 7.38
N TYR A 163 2.05 17.91 6.07
CA TYR A 163 3.06 18.73 5.45
C TYR A 163 2.44 19.68 4.44
N THR A 164 2.88 20.92 4.45
CA THR A 164 2.26 22.02 3.72
C THR A 164 3.30 22.90 3.02
N ALA A 165 2.87 23.56 1.95
CA ALA A 165 3.75 24.46 1.22
C ALA A 165 4.05 25.76 2.02
N ASN A 166 3.04 26.37 2.65
CA ASN A 166 3.16 27.74 3.16
C ASN A 166 2.64 27.97 4.58
N THR A 167 1.94 27.01 5.19
CA THR A 167 1.23 27.21 6.46
C THR A 167 1.66 26.17 7.49
N PRO A 168 2.34 26.55 8.57
CA PRO A 168 2.63 25.61 9.66
C PRO A 168 1.34 25.23 10.38
N VAL A 169 1.10 23.94 10.58
CA VAL A 169 -0.07 23.39 11.25
C VAL A 169 0.30 22.99 12.68
N ARG A 170 -0.21 23.73 13.67
CA ARG A 170 0.00 23.47 15.10
C ARG A 170 -1.25 23.02 15.81
N THR A 171 -2.41 23.41 15.29
CA THR A 171 -3.73 23.09 15.84
C THR A 171 -4.69 22.75 14.70
N PRO A 172 -5.83 22.08 14.94
CA PRO A 172 -6.85 21.87 13.92
C PRO A 172 -7.31 23.15 13.23
N ALA A 173 -7.35 24.27 13.95
CA ALA A 173 -7.77 25.56 13.40
C ALA A 173 -6.86 26.07 12.26
N ASP A 174 -5.60 25.68 12.24
CA ASP A 174 -4.65 26.07 11.19
C ASP A 174 -4.95 25.38 9.84
N LEU A 175 -5.77 24.30 9.83
CA LEU A 175 -6.23 23.63 8.62
C LEU A 175 -7.42 24.32 7.98
N ALA A 176 -8.03 25.30 8.64
CA ALA A 176 -9.20 26.00 8.11
C ALA A 176 -8.89 26.70 6.78
N GLY A 177 -9.62 26.30 5.73
CA GLY A 177 -9.45 26.84 4.38
C GLY A 177 -8.33 26.21 3.56
N LEU A 178 -7.52 25.32 4.14
CA LEU A 178 -6.50 24.56 3.41
C LEU A 178 -7.14 23.35 2.69
N LYS A 179 -6.67 23.10 1.49
CA LYS A 179 -6.94 21.89 0.71
C LYS A 179 -5.80 20.92 0.94
N ILE A 180 -6.06 19.88 1.68
CA ILE A 180 -5.05 18.85 2.00
C ILE A 180 -5.32 17.60 1.16
N ARG A 181 -4.30 17.16 0.45
CA ARG A 181 -4.38 15.88 -0.25
C ARG A 181 -4.52 14.75 0.76
N THR A 182 -5.44 13.85 0.48
CA THR A 182 -5.59 12.57 1.19
C THR A 182 -5.48 11.39 0.22
N MET A 183 -5.17 10.21 0.75
CA MET A 183 -5.35 8.98 -0.01
C MET A 183 -6.84 8.73 -0.29
N ASP A 184 -7.14 7.79 -1.17
CA ASP A 184 -8.52 7.34 -1.43
C ASP A 184 -9.01 6.50 -0.24
N SER A 185 -9.54 7.20 0.77
CA SER A 185 -10.02 6.65 2.04
C SER A 185 -11.09 7.55 2.63
N GLN A 186 -12.26 6.99 2.91
CA GLN A 186 -13.34 7.74 3.57
C GLN A 186 -12.92 8.19 4.99
N MET A 187 -12.17 7.37 5.71
CA MET A 187 -11.66 7.72 7.05
C MET A 187 -10.73 8.95 7.00
N ALA A 188 -9.88 9.05 5.96
CA ALA A 188 -9.04 10.23 5.78
C ALA A 188 -9.86 11.49 5.47
N ILE A 189 -10.94 11.37 4.71
CA ILE A 189 -11.89 12.47 4.46
C ILE A 189 -12.58 12.88 5.76
N ASP A 190 -13.07 11.92 6.54
CA ASP A 190 -13.74 12.17 7.81
C ASP A 190 -12.81 12.81 8.84
N MET A 191 -11.55 12.39 8.88
CA MET A 191 -10.50 13.01 9.68
C MET A 191 -10.30 14.47 9.30
N MET A 192 -10.15 14.77 8.00
CA MET A 192 -10.00 16.15 7.54
C MET A 192 -11.21 17.02 7.88
N ASN A 193 -12.42 16.49 7.74
CA ASN A 193 -13.64 17.18 8.14
C ASN A 193 -13.67 17.46 9.66
N ALA A 194 -13.25 16.48 10.47
CA ALA A 194 -13.17 16.64 11.94
C ALA A 194 -12.16 17.71 12.34
N PHE A 195 -11.05 17.86 11.60
CA PHE A 195 -10.05 18.91 11.83
C PHE A 195 -10.43 20.26 11.24
N GLY A 196 -11.52 20.36 10.45
CA GLY A 196 -11.99 21.59 9.84
C GLY A 196 -11.26 22.01 8.56
N GLY A 197 -10.46 21.11 7.99
CA GLY A 197 -9.81 21.27 6.68
C GLY A 197 -10.64 20.70 5.54
N SER A 198 -10.12 20.79 4.31
CA SER A 198 -10.75 20.23 3.11
C SER A 198 -9.90 19.09 2.54
N ALA A 199 -10.45 17.88 2.47
CA ALA A 199 -9.80 16.75 1.81
C ALA A 199 -9.87 16.89 0.28
N THR A 200 -8.76 16.59 -0.40
CA THR A 200 -8.69 16.42 -1.85
C THR A 200 -8.08 15.05 -2.15
N VAL A 201 -8.90 14.12 -2.59
CA VAL A 201 -8.46 12.75 -2.91
C VAL A 201 -7.65 12.75 -4.20
N MET A 202 -6.42 12.22 -4.15
CA MET A 202 -5.59 11.97 -5.35
C MET A 202 -4.53 10.89 -5.11
N GLY A 203 -4.06 10.27 -6.19
CA GLY A 203 -2.98 9.28 -6.16
C GLY A 203 -1.68 9.84 -5.59
N TYR A 204 -0.81 8.96 -5.07
CA TYR A 204 0.48 9.38 -4.51
C TYR A 204 1.37 10.09 -5.55
N GLY A 205 1.42 9.58 -6.78
CA GLY A 205 2.23 10.15 -7.87
C GLY A 205 1.80 11.55 -8.31
N ASP A 206 0.60 12.00 -7.94
CA ASP A 206 0.07 13.32 -8.34
C ASP A 206 0.35 14.41 -7.31
N ILE A 207 0.83 14.06 -6.10
CA ILE A 207 0.98 15.00 -4.98
C ILE A 207 1.94 16.13 -5.32
N TYR A 208 3.14 15.80 -5.82
CA TYR A 208 4.14 16.81 -6.16
C TYR A 208 3.57 17.87 -7.11
N THR A 209 2.95 17.41 -8.21
CA THR A 209 2.34 18.30 -9.21
C THR A 209 1.15 19.07 -8.62
N GLY A 210 0.33 18.43 -7.80
CA GLY A 210 -0.79 19.05 -7.12
C GLY A 210 -0.38 20.20 -6.20
N MET A 211 0.66 19.99 -5.39
CA MET A 211 1.26 21.04 -4.53
C MET A 211 1.94 22.13 -5.37
N GLN A 212 2.74 21.76 -6.36
CA GLN A 212 3.45 22.72 -7.22
C GLN A 212 2.49 23.66 -7.96
N GLN A 213 1.34 23.15 -8.40
CA GLN A 213 0.31 23.92 -9.12
C GLN A 213 -0.70 24.63 -8.19
N GLY A 214 -0.62 24.42 -6.86
CA GLY A 214 -1.58 24.97 -5.90
C GLY A 214 -2.99 24.36 -5.99
N VAL A 215 -3.12 23.17 -6.56
CA VAL A 215 -4.37 22.38 -6.52
C VAL A 215 -4.67 21.98 -5.07
N VAL A 216 -3.61 21.63 -4.32
CA VAL A 216 -3.63 21.39 -2.89
C VAL A 216 -2.57 22.26 -2.21
N ASP A 217 -2.83 22.65 -0.95
CA ASP A 217 -1.93 23.47 -0.12
C ASP A 217 -0.93 22.60 0.65
N GLY A 218 -1.17 21.30 0.72
CA GLY A 218 -0.35 20.31 1.40
C GLY A 218 -0.92 18.92 1.28
N ALA A 219 -0.33 18.01 2.02
CA ALA A 219 -0.78 16.63 2.14
C ALA A 219 -0.54 16.10 3.56
N GLU A 220 -0.90 14.85 3.82
CA GLU A 220 -0.57 14.14 5.04
C GLU A 220 0.09 12.81 4.68
N ASN A 221 1.21 12.52 5.30
CA ASN A 221 1.93 11.27 5.15
C ASN A 221 3.05 11.15 6.19
N ASN A 222 3.72 9.98 6.21
CA ASN A 222 4.96 9.80 6.97
C ASN A 222 6.11 10.65 6.38
N ILE A 223 7.18 10.79 7.17
CA ILE A 223 8.30 11.68 6.82
C ILE A 223 9.02 11.28 5.53
N THR A 224 8.97 10.00 5.13
CA THR A 224 9.66 9.53 3.92
C THR A 224 9.06 10.10 2.63
N ALA A 225 7.82 10.61 2.67
CA ALA A 225 7.21 11.33 1.55
C ALA A 225 7.97 12.62 1.20
N LEU A 226 8.71 13.20 2.14
CA LEU A 226 9.56 14.37 1.87
C LEU A 226 10.69 14.07 0.89
N ARG A 227 11.11 12.82 0.72
CA ARG A 227 12.05 12.43 -0.33
C ARG A 227 11.59 12.91 -1.71
N ASP A 228 10.31 12.78 -1.98
CA ASP A 228 9.70 13.09 -3.27
C ASP A 228 9.08 14.51 -3.30
N HIS A 229 8.72 15.07 -2.13
CA HIS A 229 7.92 16.29 -2.04
C HIS A 229 8.63 17.48 -1.35
N ALA A 230 9.87 17.35 -0.88
CA ALA A 230 10.54 18.42 -0.13
C ALA A 230 10.64 19.75 -0.91
N ASP A 231 10.82 19.71 -2.23
CA ASP A 231 10.97 20.91 -3.05
C ASP A 231 9.67 21.75 -3.18
N VAL A 232 8.52 21.18 -2.81
CA VAL A 232 7.20 21.84 -2.79
C VAL A 232 6.63 21.96 -1.37
N THR A 233 7.40 21.57 -0.34
CA THR A 233 7.01 21.56 1.07
C THR A 233 7.81 22.60 1.85
N GLY A 234 7.12 23.49 2.56
CA GLY A 234 7.74 24.41 3.50
C GLY A 234 7.78 23.88 4.93
N TYR A 235 6.74 23.15 5.36
CA TYR A 235 6.55 22.73 6.75
C TYR A 235 6.17 21.25 6.83
N TYR A 236 6.78 20.51 7.78
CA TYR A 236 6.34 19.18 8.22
C TYR A 236 5.97 19.28 9.70
N CYS A 237 4.69 18.95 10.03
CA CYS A 237 4.11 19.26 11.33
C CYS A 237 3.83 17.97 12.09
N TYR A 238 4.51 17.74 13.22
CA TYR A 238 4.47 16.48 13.99
C TYR A 238 3.18 16.35 14.82
N ASP A 239 2.02 16.37 14.17
CA ASP A 239 0.73 16.07 14.79
C ASP A 239 0.50 14.55 15.00
N GLU A 240 1.17 13.70 14.23
CA GLU A 240 1.21 12.23 14.39
C GLU A 240 -0.18 11.60 14.48
N HIS A 241 -1.06 11.98 13.57
CA HIS A 241 -2.48 11.64 13.64
C HIS A 241 -2.81 10.18 13.35
N THR A 242 -2.00 9.46 12.56
CA THR A 242 -2.24 8.04 12.23
C THR A 242 -0.94 7.28 11.98
N MET A 243 -1.01 5.93 12.12
CA MET A 243 0.02 4.97 11.73
C MET A 243 -0.66 3.91 10.86
N ILE A 244 -0.80 4.17 9.55
CA ILE A 244 -1.51 3.29 8.63
C ILE A 244 -0.51 2.35 7.97
N PRO A 245 -0.56 1.03 8.22
CA PRO A 245 0.37 0.09 7.59
C PRO A 245 0.07 -0.09 6.11
N ASP A 246 1.10 -0.45 5.34
CA ASP A 246 0.94 -1.04 4.03
C ASP A 246 0.69 -2.54 4.17
N VAL A 247 -0.08 -3.11 3.26
CA VAL A 247 -0.44 -4.54 3.23
C VAL A 247 -0.12 -5.11 1.86
N ILE A 248 0.53 -6.25 1.81
CA ILE A 248 0.66 -7.05 0.59
C ILE A 248 -0.56 -7.95 0.52
N VAL A 249 -1.32 -7.85 -0.55
CA VAL A 249 -2.48 -8.69 -0.82
C VAL A 249 -2.24 -9.57 -2.04
N ILE A 250 -2.82 -10.77 -2.02
CA ILE A 250 -2.75 -11.74 -3.11
C ILE A 250 -4.16 -12.15 -3.54
N SER A 251 -4.35 -12.41 -4.83
CA SER A 251 -5.59 -12.99 -5.37
C SER A 251 -5.99 -14.26 -4.62
N SER A 252 -7.23 -14.32 -4.12
CA SER A 252 -7.77 -15.51 -3.46
C SER A 252 -7.79 -16.72 -4.41
N LYS A 253 -8.01 -16.49 -5.72
CA LYS A 253 -7.95 -17.55 -6.73
C LYS A 253 -6.54 -18.15 -6.77
N VAL A 254 -5.52 -17.31 -6.94
CA VAL A 254 -4.11 -17.74 -7.01
C VAL A 254 -3.71 -18.48 -5.72
N TRP A 255 -4.03 -17.88 -4.56
CA TRP A 255 -3.74 -18.47 -3.27
C TRP A 255 -4.36 -19.86 -3.09
N ASN A 256 -5.62 -20.03 -3.46
CA ASN A 256 -6.34 -21.31 -3.31
C ASN A 256 -5.85 -22.39 -4.26
N GLU A 257 -5.16 -22.04 -5.33
CA GLU A 257 -4.56 -22.96 -6.28
C GLU A 257 -3.15 -23.43 -5.87
N MET A 258 -2.51 -22.77 -4.89
CA MET A 258 -1.21 -23.16 -4.34
C MET A 258 -1.34 -24.40 -3.45
N SER A 259 -0.29 -25.25 -3.44
CA SER A 259 -0.16 -26.34 -2.49
C SER A 259 0.08 -25.81 -1.06
N ASP A 260 -0.09 -26.67 -0.06
CA ASP A 260 0.17 -26.27 1.33
C ASP A 260 1.66 -25.94 1.55
N GLU A 261 2.57 -26.63 0.84
CA GLU A 261 4.01 -26.33 0.86
C GLU A 261 4.30 -24.97 0.23
N GLN A 262 3.68 -24.64 -0.90
CA GLN A 262 3.83 -23.33 -1.54
C GLN A 262 3.29 -22.19 -0.67
N LYS A 263 2.13 -22.39 -0.01
CA LYS A 263 1.58 -21.44 0.95
C LYS A 263 2.49 -21.25 2.17
N ALA A 264 3.12 -22.35 2.64
CA ALA A 264 4.08 -22.24 3.74
C ALA A 264 5.29 -21.41 3.33
N VAL A 265 5.89 -21.64 2.15
CA VAL A 265 6.99 -20.80 1.64
C VAL A 265 6.59 -19.33 1.58
N MET A 266 5.41 -19.01 1.02
CA MET A 266 4.92 -17.63 0.93
C MET A 266 4.76 -16.97 2.31
N ASN A 267 4.20 -17.69 3.30
CA ASN A 267 3.98 -17.18 4.64
C ASN A 267 5.30 -17.02 5.42
N ASP A 268 6.17 -18.03 5.39
CA ASP A 268 7.40 -18.05 6.17
C ASP A 268 8.38 -16.96 5.67
N THR A 269 8.58 -16.88 4.35
CA THR A 269 9.43 -15.84 3.76
C THR A 269 8.83 -14.43 3.94
N ALA A 270 7.50 -14.28 3.95
CA ALA A 270 6.85 -13.01 4.24
C ALA A 270 7.04 -12.59 5.71
N ALA A 271 6.98 -13.54 6.65
CA ALA A 271 7.26 -13.27 8.06
C ALA A 271 8.72 -12.82 8.27
N ASP A 272 9.67 -13.44 7.59
CA ASP A 272 11.08 -13.04 7.61
C ASP A 272 11.28 -11.63 7.00
N MET A 273 10.60 -11.33 5.89
CA MET A 273 10.60 -9.98 5.32
C MET A 273 10.11 -8.95 6.34
N VAL A 274 8.97 -9.18 6.99
CA VAL A 274 8.40 -8.26 8.01
C VAL A 274 9.38 -8.07 9.18
N ALA A 275 10.00 -9.15 9.66
CA ALA A 275 10.96 -9.09 10.75
C ALA A 275 12.20 -8.23 10.42
N ASN A 276 12.72 -8.37 9.20
CA ASN A 276 13.90 -7.63 8.73
C ASN A 276 13.58 -6.19 8.32
N TYR A 277 12.34 -5.91 7.97
CA TYR A 277 11.93 -4.61 7.46
C TYR A 277 11.99 -3.49 8.50
N LYS A 278 11.80 -3.79 9.78
CA LYS A 278 11.82 -2.79 10.86
C LYS A 278 13.11 -1.95 10.88
N GLU A 279 14.26 -2.60 10.76
CA GLU A 279 15.55 -1.91 10.73
C GLU A 279 15.78 -1.16 9.42
N LEU A 280 15.38 -1.76 8.29
CA LEU A 280 15.46 -1.12 6.98
C LEU A 280 14.62 0.16 6.94
N TRP A 281 13.40 0.12 7.47
CA TRP A 281 12.51 1.28 7.54
C TRP A 281 13.08 2.38 8.44
N ALA A 282 13.56 2.05 9.63
CA ALA A 282 14.15 3.02 10.55
C ALA A 282 15.35 3.74 9.91
N GLN A 283 16.22 3.00 9.21
CA GLN A 283 17.35 3.60 8.48
C GLN A 283 16.86 4.51 7.35
N PHE A 284 15.84 4.08 6.61
CA PHE A 284 15.27 4.86 5.51
C PHE A 284 14.65 6.18 5.99
N GLU A 285 13.94 6.19 7.14
CA GLU A 285 13.45 7.44 7.76
C GLU A 285 14.60 8.41 8.08
N GLU A 286 15.71 7.93 8.66
CA GLU A 286 16.88 8.75 8.99
C GLU A 286 17.60 9.28 7.72
N ASP A 287 17.73 8.44 6.69
CA ASP A 287 18.35 8.84 5.41
C ASP A 287 17.54 9.95 4.73
N VAL A 288 16.21 9.84 4.74
CA VAL A 288 15.33 10.89 4.19
C VAL A 288 15.42 12.17 5.01
N LYS A 289 15.42 12.10 6.35
CA LYS A 289 15.61 13.29 7.20
C LYS A 289 16.92 14.02 6.87
N ALA A 290 18.00 13.25 6.72
CA ALA A 290 19.31 13.81 6.33
C ALA A 290 19.29 14.44 4.92
N GLN A 291 18.61 13.79 3.96
CA GLN A 291 18.50 14.29 2.58
C GLN A 291 17.75 15.63 2.49
N VAL A 292 16.75 15.83 3.34
CA VAL A 292 15.89 17.02 3.32
C VAL A 292 16.29 18.06 4.38
N GLU A 293 17.40 17.86 5.07
CA GLU A 293 17.91 18.81 6.09
C GLU A 293 18.04 20.20 5.50
N GLY A 294 17.45 21.19 6.20
CA GLY A 294 17.47 22.60 5.78
C GLY A 294 16.54 22.95 4.61
N LYS A 295 15.82 21.99 4.02
CA LYS A 295 14.81 22.25 2.96
C LYS A 295 13.42 22.47 3.51
N VAL A 296 13.06 21.79 4.60
CA VAL A 296 11.73 21.79 5.21
C VAL A 296 11.85 22.20 6.68
N GLU A 297 10.96 23.05 7.14
CA GLU A 297 10.86 23.43 8.55
C GLU A 297 10.05 22.38 9.32
N TYR A 298 10.63 21.81 10.38
CA TYR A 298 9.95 20.88 11.27
C TYR A 298 9.22 21.61 12.38
N VAL A 299 7.88 21.51 12.39
CA VAL A 299 6.99 22.07 13.41
C VAL A 299 6.79 21.02 14.50
N THR A 300 7.44 21.20 15.64
CA THR A 300 7.42 20.25 16.77
C THR A 300 6.53 20.69 17.93
N ASP A 301 6.08 21.96 17.93
CA ASP A 301 5.22 22.58 18.93
C ASP A 301 3.71 22.41 18.61
N VAL A 302 3.32 21.19 18.17
CA VAL A 302 1.95 20.86 17.77
C VAL A 302 1.11 20.47 18.99
N ASP A 303 -0.10 21.01 19.10
CA ASP A 303 -1.09 20.63 20.12
C ASP A 303 -1.83 19.35 19.73
N LYS A 304 -1.16 18.20 19.90
CA LYS A 304 -1.75 16.87 19.60
C LYS A 304 -3.04 16.62 20.37
N ALA A 305 -3.18 17.17 21.59
CA ALA A 305 -4.39 16.98 22.38
C ALA A 305 -5.60 17.65 21.71
N ALA A 306 -5.42 18.82 21.08
CA ALA A 306 -6.49 19.45 20.32
C ALA A 306 -6.93 18.61 19.12
N PHE A 307 -5.99 17.95 18.40
CA PHE A 307 -6.31 17.03 17.32
C PHE A 307 -7.04 15.79 17.81
N GLN A 308 -6.61 15.19 18.93
CA GLN A 308 -7.29 14.04 19.55
C GLN A 308 -8.72 14.38 19.94
N VAL A 309 -8.96 15.55 20.54
CA VAL A 309 -10.31 16.02 20.89
C VAL A 309 -11.17 16.19 19.64
N ALA A 310 -10.62 16.74 18.57
CA ALA A 310 -11.36 16.92 17.32
C ALA A 310 -11.80 15.60 16.68
N CYS A 311 -11.05 14.51 16.87
CA CYS A 311 -11.39 13.17 16.37
C CYS A 311 -12.46 12.42 17.16
N ALA A 312 -12.88 12.89 18.35
CA ALA A 312 -13.80 12.15 19.20
C ALA A 312 -15.12 11.76 18.49
N GLY A 313 -15.62 12.65 17.60
CA GLY A 313 -16.81 12.39 16.80
C GLY A 313 -16.67 11.22 15.82
N ILE A 314 -15.46 10.89 15.37
CA ILE A 314 -15.19 9.73 14.48
C ILE A 314 -15.46 8.44 15.25
N TYR A 315 -14.94 8.32 16.46
CA TYR A 315 -15.15 7.14 17.31
C TYR A 315 -16.63 6.93 17.65
N GLU A 316 -17.33 8.01 18.01
CA GLU A 316 -18.75 7.96 18.29
C GLU A 316 -19.57 7.54 17.05
N ASN A 317 -19.21 8.05 15.87
CA ASN A 317 -19.86 7.67 14.62
C ASN A 317 -19.64 6.20 14.27
N LEU A 318 -18.42 5.69 14.38
CA LEU A 318 -18.11 4.26 14.16
C LEU A 318 -18.92 3.39 15.11
N LYS A 319 -18.92 3.73 16.40
CA LYS A 319 -19.68 2.99 17.42
C LYS A 319 -21.17 2.93 17.12
N ALA A 320 -21.74 4.01 16.60
CA ALA A 320 -23.17 4.11 16.33
C ALA A 320 -23.58 3.46 15.01
N ASN A 321 -22.73 3.52 13.97
CA ASN A 321 -23.13 3.25 12.58
C ASN A 321 -22.33 2.12 11.91
N ASP A 322 -21.17 1.71 12.46
CA ASP A 322 -20.32 0.64 11.94
C ASP A 322 -19.76 -0.21 13.12
N ALA A 323 -20.63 -1.01 13.69
CA ALA A 323 -20.27 -1.85 14.83
C ALA A 323 -19.21 -2.91 14.50
N ALA A 324 -19.10 -3.35 13.25
CA ALA A 324 -18.08 -4.32 12.82
C ALA A 324 -16.69 -3.70 12.87
N THR A 325 -16.50 -2.54 12.23
CA THR A 325 -15.24 -1.79 12.31
C THR A 325 -14.93 -1.38 13.75
N TYR A 326 -15.93 -0.92 14.51
CA TYR A 326 -15.72 -0.48 15.87
C TYR A 326 -15.27 -1.62 16.81
N ALA A 327 -15.74 -2.85 16.60
CA ALA A 327 -15.26 -4.02 17.34
C ALA A 327 -13.74 -4.27 17.14
N PHE A 328 -13.22 -4.04 15.96
CA PHE A 328 -11.76 -4.08 15.71
C PHE A 328 -11.05 -2.92 16.42
N VAL A 329 -11.62 -1.71 16.42
CA VAL A 329 -11.04 -0.56 17.13
C VAL A 329 -10.93 -0.87 18.64
N GLU A 330 -11.97 -1.45 19.27
CA GLU A 330 -11.91 -1.86 20.67
C GLU A 330 -10.83 -2.92 20.94
N ARG A 331 -10.67 -3.90 20.04
CA ARG A 331 -9.60 -4.91 20.14
C ARG A 331 -8.21 -4.28 20.02
N ILE A 332 -8.03 -3.35 19.07
CA ILE A 332 -6.77 -2.61 18.90
C ILE A 332 -6.45 -1.86 20.18
N GLN A 333 -7.39 -1.05 20.70
CA GLN A 333 -7.19 -0.30 21.94
C GLN A 333 -6.89 -1.18 23.17
N ALA A 334 -7.41 -2.39 23.21
CA ALA A 334 -7.15 -3.34 24.28
C ALA A 334 -5.79 -4.07 24.17
N ALA A 335 -5.12 -4.00 23.02
CA ALA A 335 -3.82 -4.61 22.77
C ALA A 335 -2.64 -3.68 23.08
N GLY A 336 -2.89 -2.40 23.43
CA GLY A 336 -1.92 -1.34 23.68
C GLY A 336 -1.58 -1.10 25.14
#